data_e4635ca5b0c97042455281534d9ac0a1
#
_entry.id   e4635ca5b0c97042455281534d9ac0a1
#
_cell.length_a   1.000
_cell.length_b   1.000
_cell.length_c   1.000
_cell.angle_alpha   90.00
_cell.angle_beta   90.00
_cell.angle_gamma   90.00
#
_symmetry.space_group_name_H-M   'P 1'
#
loop_
_entity.id
_entity.type
_entity.pdbx_description
1 polymer ?
#
loop_
_entity_poly.entity_id
_entity_poly.type
_entity_poly.pdbx_seq_one_letter_code
_entity_poly.pdbx_strand_id
1 'polypeptide(L)'
;MKDIKVSVLIANYNNEKYLIECINSIKKQTYQNVEIIIHDDSSSDNSIKRINKYKNIIIIKNRKRGKYGSYNQMNAYYRAYKKSKGEIIFLLDSDDLFKKNKIKTVINAFLKNKKLSSLFDLPIYKYKNSLKLVKNKKKIISNFWPYIPPQSCIVMKRELFQKMINRINFNFFPDIWMDFRIGIYLKYIKKDFYILNQNLTYYRQSQEMISSNFKFSSSAWWKRRKQAHHYVKYFFFKNNIQHVKNLDYLLTNFMNYFIR
;
A
#
# COMPACT_ATOMS: atom_id res chain seq x y z
N MET A 1 -8.90 -9.84 26.27
CA MET A 1 -8.04 -9.67 25.08
C MET A 1 -7.35 -8.33 25.23
N LYS A 2 -6.03 -8.22 25.01
CA LYS A 2 -5.34 -6.91 25.09
C LYS A 2 -5.98 -5.96 24.10
N ASP A 3 -6.40 -4.79 24.56
CA ASP A 3 -7.07 -3.77 23.73
C ASP A 3 -6.01 -2.97 22.94
N ILE A 4 -5.60 -3.53 21.79
CA ILE A 4 -4.54 -2.99 20.93
C ILE A 4 -5.11 -1.81 20.14
N LYS A 5 -4.57 -0.62 20.30
CA LYS A 5 -4.95 0.52 19.48
C LYS A 5 -4.47 0.37 18.03
N VAL A 6 -5.39 0.57 17.09
CA VAL A 6 -5.15 0.47 15.65
C VAL A 6 -5.25 1.84 15.00
N SER A 7 -4.34 2.16 14.09
CA SER A 7 -4.43 3.33 13.21
C SER A 7 -4.71 2.89 11.79
N VAL A 8 -5.78 3.39 11.18
CA VAL A 8 -6.02 3.29 9.75
C VAL A 8 -5.59 4.59 9.09
N LEU A 9 -4.55 4.52 8.27
CA LEU A 9 -4.01 5.65 7.53
C LEU A 9 -4.60 5.67 6.13
N ILE A 10 -5.23 6.79 5.74
CA ILE A 10 -5.89 6.95 4.45
C ILE A 10 -5.15 8.02 3.63
N ALA A 11 -4.74 7.66 2.42
CA ALA A 11 -4.27 8.61 1.42
C ALA A 11 -5.45 9.02 0.52
N ASN A 12 -5.76 10.32 0.48
CA ASN A 12 -6.87 10.87 -0.31
C ASN A 12 -6.39 11.89 -1.33
N TYR A 13 -6.92 11.80 -2.54
CA TYR A 13 -6.83 12.83 -3.56
C TYR A 13 -7.98 12.69 -4.56
N ASN A 14 -8.86 13.71 -4.63
CA ASN A 14 -9.99 13.78 -5.56
C ASN A 14 -10.84 12.49 -5.60
N ASN A 15 -11.23 12.00 -4.43
CA ASN A 15 -12.02 10.77 -4.27
C ASN A 15 -13.38 11.04 -3.61
N GLU A 16 -14.02 12.16 -3.92
CA GLU A 16 -15.33 12.54 -3.41
C GLU A 16 -16.36 11.41 -3.52
N LYS A 17 -16.30 10.68 -4.63
CA LYS A 17 -17.22 9.57 -4.95
C LYS A 17 -17.09 8.39 -3.98
N TYR A 18 -15.90 8.11 -3.46
CA TYR A 18 -15.59 6.86 -2.77
C TYR A 18 -15.22 7.04 -1.30
N LEU A 19 -14.71 8.20 -0.90
CA LEU A 19 -14.14 8.44 0.43
C LEU A 19 -15.14 8.16 1.58
N ILE A 20 -16.43 8.48 1.41
CA ILE A 20 -17.45 8.20 2.42
C ILE A 20 -17.65 6.69 2.60
N GLU A 21 -17.71 5.93 1.50
CA GLU A 21 -17.84 4.47 1.55
C GLU A 21 -16.61 3.85 2.22
N CYS A 22 -15.42 4.34 1.91
CA CYS A 22 -14.16 3.96 2.52
C CYS A 22 -14.20 4.14 4.05
N ILE A 23 -14.52 5.34 4.54
CA ILE A 23 -14.63 5.65 5.97
C ILE A 23 -15.68 4.78 6.67
N ASN A 24 -16.84 4.60 6.05
CA ASN A 24 -17.91 3.77 6.60
C ASN A 24 -17.49 2.30 6.72
N SER A 25 -16.63 1.80 5.84
CA SER A 25 -16.09 0.44 5.93
C SER A 25 -15.22 0.24 7.18
N ILE A 26 -14.55 1.29 7.66
CA ILE A 26 -13.77 1.27 8.89
C ILE A 26 -14.68 1.43 10.11
N LYS A 27 -15.64 2.35 10.07
CA LYS A 27 -16.60 2.55 11.19
C LYS A 27 -17.47 1.32 11.47
N LYS A 28 -17.72 0.48 10.46
CA LYS A 28 -18.48 -0.77 10.57
C LYS A 28 -17.62 -1.98 10.98
N GLN A 29 -16.38 -1.79 11.36
CA GLN A 29 -15.53 -2.90 11.82
C GLN A 29 -16.04 -3.50 13.13
N THR A 30 -15.84 -4.80 13.29
CA THR A 30 -16.16 -5.53 14.54
C THR A 30 -15.14 -5.28 15.65
N TYR A 31 -14.07 -4.59 15.38
CA TYR A 31 -13.04 -4.12 16.31
C TYR A 31 -13.17 -2.61 16.47
N GLN A 32 -13.25 -2.12 17.71
CA GLN A 32 -13.66 -0.73 17.97
C GLN A 32 -12.50 0.22 18.33
N ASN A 33 -11.38 -0.27 18.88
CA ASN A 33 -10.26 0.59 19.26
C ASN A 33 -9.44 1.03 18.05
N VAL A 34 -10.07 1.84 17.19
CA VAL A 34 -9.58 2.27 15.89
C VAL A 34 -9.59 3.79 15.78
N GLU A 35 -8.48 4.38 15.43
CA GLU A 35 -8.39 5.78 14.98
C GLU A 35 -8.26 5.85 13.47
N ILE A 36 -8.85 6.87 12.86
CA ILE A 36 -8.81 7.11 11.41
C ILE A 36 -8.03 8.40 11.17
N ILE A 37 -6.99 8.33 10.36
CA ILE A 37 -6.17 9.47 9.96
C ILE A 37 -6.19 9.58 8.44
N ILE A 38 -6.69 10.69 7.92
CA ILE A 38 -6.78 10.98 6.50
C ILE A 38 -5.77 12.06 6.15
N HIS A 39 -4.90 11.79 5.19
CA HIS A 39 -4.09 12.82 4.56
C HIS A 39 -4.69 13.15 3.19
N ASP A 40 -5.12 14.38 3.04
CA ASP A 40 -5.62 14.92 1.79
C ASP A 40 -4.50 15.63 1.02
N ASP A 41 -4.25 15.20 -0.19
CA ASP A 41 -3.15 15.70 -1.03
C ASP A 41 -3.61 16.83 -1.95
N SER A 42 -4.17 17.90 -1.36
CA SER A 42 -4.70 19.08 -2.07
C SER A 42 -5.84 18.73 -3.04
N SER A 43 -6.86 17.99 -2.57
CA SER A 43 -8.06 17.72 -3.38
C SER A 43 -8.77 19.02 -3.76
N SER A 44 -9.20 19.09 -5.02
CA SER A 44 -9.99 20.17 -5.59
C SER A 44 -11.50 19.87 -5.65
N ASP A 45 -11.87 18.60 -5.40
CA ASP A 45 -13.27 18.14 -5.31
C ASP A 45 -13.88 18.39 -3.91
N ASN A 46 -15.09 17.89 -3.68
CA ASN A 46 -15.76 18.02 -2.39
C ASN A 46 -15.38 16.96 -1.35
N SER A 47 -14.35 16.14 -1.58
CA SER A 47 -13.93 15.06 -0.68
C SER A 47 -13.90 15.51 0.78
N ILE A 48 -13.16 16.57 1.05
CA ILE A 48 -12.96 17.05 2.42
C ILE A 48 -14.20 17.72 3.00
N LYS A 49 -14.93 18.49 2.20
CA LYS A 49 -16.19 19.10 2.65
C LYS A 49 -17.20 18.07 3.12
N ARG A 50 -17.29 16.94 2.40
CA ARG A 50 -18.24 15.86 2.74
C ARG A 50 -17.89 15.10 4.01
N ILE A 51 -16.62 15.08 4.44
CA ILE A 51 -16.17 14.35 5.63
C ILE A 51 -16.01 15.23 6.87
N ASN A 52 -16.08 16.55 6.76
CA ASN A 52 -15.97 17.47 7.91
C ASN A 52 -17.00 17.21 9.02
N LYS A 53 -18.14 16.59 8.69
CA LYS A 53 -19.17 16.18 9.69
C LYS A 53 -18.76 15.00 10.57
N TYR A 54 -17.73 14.26 10.25
CA TYR A 54 -17.26 13.14 11.05
C TYR A 54 -16.35 13.62 12.18
N LYS A 55 -16.85 13.63 13.41
CA LYS A 55 -16.13 14.11 14.62
C LYS A 55 -14.97 13.14 14.87
N ASN A 56 -14.51 12.31 15.02
CA ASN A 56 -13.45 11.38 15.40
C ASN A 56 -12.52 10.95 14.23
N ILE A 57 -12.27 11.85 13.29
CA ILE A 57 -11.32 11.63 12.19
C ILE A 57 -10.27 12.74 12.22
N ILE A 58 -9.01 12.37 12.17
CA ILE A 58 -7.91 13.34 12.04
C ILE A 58 -7.70 13.59 10.55
N ILE A 59 -7.88 14.84 10.13
CA ILE A 59 -7.67 15.27 8.74
C ILE A 59 -6.43 16.14 8.66
N ILE A 60 -5.50 15.75 7.79
CA ILE A 60 -4.29 16.50 7.47
C ILE A 60 -4.40 16.95 6.02
N LYS A 61 -4.26 18.25 5.77
CA LYS A 61 -4.34 18.80 4.41
C LYS A 61 -2.94 19.18 3.92
N ASN A 62 -2.62 18.79 2.69
CA ASN A 62 -1.47 19.31 1.98
C ASN A 62 -1.83 20.66 1.35
N ARG A 63 -0.86 21.59 1.29
CA ARG A 63 -1.08 22.89 0.63
C ARG A 63 -0.92 22.80 -0.89
N LYS A 64 -0.01 21.95 -1.35
CA LYS A 64 0.33 21.80 -2.76
C LYS A 64 0.70 20.37 -3.07
N ARG A 65 0.10 19.81 -4.10
CA ARG A 65 0.42 18.49 -4.60
C ARG A 65 1.74 18.47 -5.37
N GLY A 66 2.55 17.45 -5.18
CA GLY A 66 3.77 17.21 -5.96
C GLY A 66 3.47 16.61 -7.33
N LYS A 67 4.48 16.60 -8.20
CA LYS A 67 4.39 16.11 -9.58
C LYS A 67 4.08 14.60 -9.67
N TYR A 68 4.61 13.77 -8.76
CA TYR A 68 4.59 12.33 -8.87
C TYR A 68 3.59 11.68 -7.90
N GLY A 69 2.61 10.93 -8.44
CA GLY A 69 1.54 10.32 -7.67
C GLY A 69 2.02 9.34 -6.60
N SER A 70 3.01 8.50 -6.92
CA SER A 70 3.58 7.55 -5.96
C SER A 70 4.30 8.24 -4.80
N TYR A 71 5.05 9.31 -5.07
CA TYR A 71 5.67 10.14 -4.03
C TYR A 71 4.61 10.77 -3.13
N ASN A 72 3.58 11.34 -3.73
CA ASN A 72 2.49 11.99 -2.99
C ASN A 72 1.77 10.99 -2.07
N GLN A 73 1.49 9.78 -2.55
CA GLN A 73 0.88 8.72 -1.75
C GLN A 73 1.78 8.30 -0.57
N MET A 74 3.08 8.10 -0.80
CA MET A 74 4.02 7.77 0.27
C MET A 74 4.10 8.88 1.32
N ASN A 75 4.14 10.14 0.88
CA ASN A 75 4.16 11.32 1.77
C ASN A 75 2.85 11.41 2.56
N ALA A 76 1.71 11.10 1.93
CA ALA A 76 0.42 11.07 2.62
C ALA A 76 0.42 10.05 3.77
N TYR A 77 0.86 8.83 3.54
CA TYR A 77 0.98 7.81 4.58
C TYR A 77 1.98 8.18 5.66
N TYR A 78 3.13 8.75 5.29
CA TYR A 78 4.12 9.20 6.26
C TYR A 78 3.59 10.31 7.18
N ARG A 79 2.91 11.31 6.63
CA ARG A 79 2.31 12.40 7.40
C ARG A 79 1.16 11.91 8.28
N ALA A 80 0.32 11.02 7.77
CA ALA A 80 -0.73 10.38 8.56
C ALA A 80 -0.14 9.54 9.71
N TYR A 81 0.92 8.78 9.44
CA TYR A 81 1.65 8.03 10.46
C TYR A 81 2.16 8.94 11.60
N LYS A 82 2.74 10.10 11.29
CA LYS A 82 3.22 11.04 12.31
C LYS A 82 2.14 11.55 13.26
N LYS A 83 0.89 11.55 12.86
CA LYS A 83 -0.27 11.94 13.69
C LYS A 83 -0.95 10.76 14.36
N SER A 84 -0.62 9.54 13.99
CA SER A 84 -1.23 8.32 14.49
C SER A 84 -0.59 7.85 15.81
N LYS A 85 -1.36 7.10 16.62
CA LYS A 85 -0.93 6.58 17.94
C LYS A 85 -1.11 5.07 18.09
N GLY A 86 -1.73 4.37 17.12
CA GLY A 86 -1.99 2.93 17.18
C GLY A 86 -0.73 2.09 17.14
N GLU A 87 -0.73 0.96 17.80
CA GLU A 87 0.36 -0.04 17.82
C GLU A 87 0.46 -0.78 16.49
N ILE A 88 -0.67 -0.91 15.78
CA ILE A 88 -0.76 -1.57 14.48
C ILE A 88 -1.28 -0.57 13.45
N ILE A 89 -0.58 -0.50 12.32
CA ILE A 89 -0.83 0.43 11.22
C ILE A 89 -1.46 -0.34 10.06
N PHE A 90 -2.63 0.09 9.62
CA PHE A 90 -3.30 -0.31 8.40
C PHE A 90 -3.18 0.79 7.35
N LEU A 91 -2.81 0.43 6.14
CA LEU A 91 -2.81 1.35 5.00
C LEU A 91 -4.11 1.16 4.22
N LEU A 92 -4.68 2.25 3.71
CA LEU A 92 -5.92 2.21 2.94
C LEU A 92 -5.95 3.36 1.93
N ASP A 93 -6.14 3.05 0.66
CA ASP A 93 -6.42 4.05 -0.36
C ASP A 93 -7.90 4.48 -0.27
N SER A 94 -8.18 5.74 -0.52
CA SER A 94 -9.50 6.35 -0.26
C SER A 94 -10.64 5.83 -1.16
N ASP A 95 -10.33 5.04 -2.18
CA ASP A 95 -11.28 4.35 -3.07
C ASP A 95 -11.51 2.88 -2.71
N ASP A 96 -10.76 2.33 -1.75
CA ASP A 96 -10.87 0.95 -1.30
C ASP A 96 -11.71 0.78 -0.03
N LEU A 97 -12.04 -0.49 0.31
CA LEU A 97 -12.89 -0.83 1.45
C LEU A 97 -12.34 -2.01 2.23
N PHE A 98 -12.56 -1.99 3.53
CA PHE A 98 -12.32 -3.15 4.39
C PHE A 98 -13.58 -4.01 4.54
N LYS A 99 -13.42 -5.35 4.53
CA LYS A 99 -14.46 -6.25 5.03
C LYS A 99 -14.71 -6.01 6.52
N LYS A 100 -15.95 -6.18 6.98
CA LYS A 100 -16.42 -5.90 8.34
C LYS A 100 -15.56 -6.53 9.46
N ASN A 101 -14.91 -7.66 9.20
CA ASN A 101 -14.10 -8.38 10.18
C ASN A 101 -12.58 -8.22 9.96
N LYS A 102 -12.11 -7.40 9.00
CA LYS A 102 -10.69 -7.32 8.63
C LYS A 102 -9.80 -7.00 9.83
N ILE A 103 -10.09 -5.93 10.57
CA ILE A 103 -9.23 -5.50 11.67
C ILE A 103 -9.16 -6.58 12.75
N LYS A 104 -10.29 -7.14 13.18
CA LYS A 104 -10.33 -8.22 14.19
C LYS A 104 -9.53 -9.44 13.73
N THR A 105 -9.70 -9.85 12.48
CA THR A 105 -8.98 -11.01 11.91
C THR A 105 -7.46 -10.80 11.91
N VAL A 106 -7.01 -9.62 11.50
CA VAL A 106 -5.59 -9.27 11.48
C VAL A 106 -4.99 -9.20 12.88
N ILE A 107 -5.68 -8.57 13.83
CA ILE A 107 -5.26 -8.53 15.24
C ILE A 107 -5.09 -9.94 15.80
N ASN A 108 -6.04 -10.84 15.55
CA ASN A 108 -5.96 -12.22 15.98
C ASN A 108 -4.75 -12.95 15.37
N ALA A 109 -4.40 -12.67 14.11
CA ALA A 109 -3.21 -13.23 13.48
C ALA A 109 -1.90 -12.78 14.19
N PHE A 110 -1.79 -11.49 14.54
CA PHE A 110 -0.64 -10.97 15.32
C PHE A 110 -0.59 -11.54 16.74
N LEU A 111 -1.73 -11.74 17.39
CA LEU A 111 -1.78 -12.35 18.74
C LEU A 111 -1.38 -13.81 18.72
N LYS A 112 -1.82 -14.58 17.71
CA LYS A 112 -1.45 -16.00 17.53
C LYS A 112 0.03 -16.17 17.19
N ASN A 113 0.60 -15.27 16.43
CA ASN A 113 2.03 -15.32 16.06
C ASN A 113 2.73 -14.01 16.42
N LYS A 114 3.27 -13.95 17.64
CA LYS A 114 3.97 -12.75 18.16
C LYS A 114 5.22 -12.37 17.36
N LYS A 115 5.81 -13.33 16.59
CA LYS A 115 6.97 -13.06 15.73
C LYS A 115 6.60 -12.23 14.48
N LEU A 116 5.33 -12.27 14.05
CA LEU A 116 4.89 -11.44 12.92
C LEU A 116 5.06 -9.96 13.26
N SER A 117 5.66 -9.22 12.36
CA SER A 117 5.75 -7.76 12.43
C SER A 117 4.98 -7.06 11.29
N SER A 118 4.67 -7.81 10.23
CA SER A 118 3.83 -7.36 9.11
C SER A 118 3.03 -8.52 8.53
N LEU A 119 1.95 -8.21 7.84
CA LEU A 119 1.22 -9.15 7.02
C LEU A 119 0.49 -8.43 5.88
N PHE A 120 0.17 -9.19 4.84
CA PHE A 120 -0.73 -8.81 3.77
C PHE A 120 -1.97 -9.69 3.84
N ASP A 121 -3.16 -9.13 3.61
CA ASP A 121 -4.33 -9.93 3.22
C ASP A 121 -4.46 -10.00 1.70
N LEU A 122 -5.41 -10.78 1.21
CA LEU A 122 -5.66 -10.90 -0.22
C LEU A 122 -6.78 -9.94 -0.65
N PRO A 123 -6.64 -9.29 -1.82
CA PRO A 123 -7.69 -8.41 -2.32
C PRO A 123 -8.87 -9.19 -2.89
N ILE A 124 -10.03 -8.54 -2.88
CA ILE A 124 -11.17 -8.82 -3.72
C ILE A 124 -11.20 -7.71 -4.76
N TYR A 125 -10.93 -7.99 -6.02
CA TYR A 125 -11.08 -6.98 -7.07
C TYR A 125 -12.55 -6.64 -7.23
N LYS A 126 -12.88 -5.35 -6.96
CA LYS A 126 -14.24 -4.82 -7.05
C LYS A 126 -14.38 -4.01 -8.34
N TYR A 127 -14.99 -4.60 -9.33
CA TYR A 127 -15.40 -3.94 -10.56
C TYR A 127 -16.78 -3.30 -10.38
N LYS A 128 -17.26 -2.52 -11.37
CA LYS A 128 -18.58 -1.88 -11.32
C LYS A 128 -19.71 -2.89 -11.03
N ASN A 129 -19.70 -4.04 -11.71
CA ASN A 129 -20.78 -5.03 -11.66
C ASN A 129 -20.32 -6.42 -11.23
N SER A 130 -19.08 -6.60 -10.76
CA SER A 130 -18.56 -7.92 -10.40
C SER A 130 -17.48 -7.87 -9.33
N LEU A 131 -17.30 -9.00 -8.65
CA LEU A 131 -16.25 -9.21 -7.67
C LEU A 131 -15.39 -10.41 -8.11
N LYS A 132 -14.05 -10.25 -8.00
CA LYS A 132 -13.12 -11.35 -8.29
C LYS A 132 -12.19 -11.57 -7.10
N LEU A 133 -12.30 -12.74 -6.50
CA LEU A 133 -11.41 -13.16 -5.40
C LEU A 133 -10.02 -13.51 -5.94
N VAL A 134 -9.00 -13.02 -5.27
CA VAL A 134 -7.62 -13.38 -5.55
C VAL A 134 -7.23 -14.56 -4.66
N LYS A 135 -6.71 -15.62 -5.26
CA LYS A 135 -6.15 -16.78 -4.55
C LYS A 135 -4.66 -16.57 -4.29
N ASN A 136 -4.18 -17.03 -3.13
CA ASN A 136 -2.75 -17.00 -2.83
C ASN A 136 -1.99 -17.95 -3.77
N LYS A 137 -1.14 -17.39 -4.62
CA LYS A 137 -0.28 -18.15 -5.53
C LYS A 137 1.07 -18.39 -4.84
N LYS A 138 1.18 -19.45 -4.04
CA LYS A 138 2.42 -19.82 -3.30
C LYS A 138 3.70 -19.85 -4.17
N LYS A 139 3.59 -20.19 -5.46
CA LYS A 139 4.73 -20.29 -6.38
C LYS A 139 5.43 -18.97 -6.73
N ILE A 140 4.82 -17.81 -6.44
CA ILE A 140 5.36 -16.50 -6.86
C ILE A 140 6.42 -15.98 -5.88
N ILE A 141 6.49 -16.53 -4.68
CA ILE A 141 7.45 -16.09 -3.64
C ILE A 141 8.91 -16.49 -3.99
N SER A 142 9.11 -17.50 -4.85
CA SER A 142 10.45 -17.95 -5.26
C SER A 142 11.14 -17.05 -6.29
N ASN A 143 10.39 -16.18 -6.96
CA ASN A 143 10.93 -15.30 -7.99
C ASN A 143 11.58 -14.04 -7.39
N PHE A 144 12.44 -13.39 -8.16
CA PHE A 144 13.10 -12.13 -7.80
C PHE A 144 12.09 -11.05 -7.36
N TRP A 145 10.92 -10.97 -8.06
CA TRP A 145 9.82 -10.12 -7.68
C TRP A 145 8.85 -10.87 -6.75
N PRO A 146 8.67 -10.46 -5.47
CA PRO A 146 7.60 -11.01 -4.65
C PRO A 146 6.24 -10.61 -5.24
N TYR A 147 5.24 -11.49 -5.11
CA TYR A 147 3.86 -11.04 -5.28
C TYR A 147 3.52 -10.10 -4.14
N ILE A 148 3.17 -8.88 -4.47
CA ILE A 148 2.83 -7.84 -3.51
C ILE A 148 1.34 -7.53 -3.69
N PRO A 149 0.50 -7.86 -2.69
CA PRO A 149 -0.88 -7.40 -2.68
C PRO A 149 -0.96 -5.87 -2.69
N PRO A 150 -2.08 -5.29 -3.17
CA PRO A 150 -2.27 -3.85 -3.22
C PRO A 150 -2.03 -3.16 -1.88
N GLN A 151 -1.75 -1.86 -1.92
CA GLN A 151 -1.45 -1.01 -0.77
C GLN A 151 -2.44 -1.19 0.39
N SER A 152 -3.74 -1.23 0.09
CA SER A 152 -4.81 -1.39 1.09
C SER A 152 -4.85 -2.76 1.77
N CYS A 153 -4.05 -3.73 1.30
CA CYS A 153 -3.87 -5.03 1.94
C CYS A 153 -2.73 -5.05 2.96
N ILE A 154 -1.98 -3.97 3.13
CA ILE A 154 -0.76 -3.92 3.94
C ILE A 154 -1.08 -3.54 5.38
N VAL A 155 -0.58 -4.36 6.30
CA VAL A 155 -0.66 -4.11 7.74
C VAL A 155 0.68 -4.41 8.41
N MET A 156 1.10 -3.57 9.35
CA MET A 156 2.34 -3.79 10.09
C MET A 156 2.32 -3.17 11.49
N LYS A 157 3.18 -3.68 12.37
CA LYS A 157 3.43 -3.06 13.67
C LYS A 157 4.08 -1.68 13.48
N ARG A 158 3.73 -0.73 14.34
CA ARG A 158 4.25 0.65 14.33
C ARG A 158 5.78 0.71 14.27
N GLU A 159 6.46 -0.09 15.07
CA GLU A 159 7.92 -0.13 15.12
C GLU A 159 8.54 -0.50 13.77
N LEU A 160 7.93 -1.48 13.07
CA LEU A 160 8.38 -1.87 11.75
C LEU A 160 8.15 -0.76 10.73
N PHE A 161 6.98 -0.10 10.77
CA PHE A 161 6.68 1.02 9.89
C PHE A 161 7.73 2.14 10.05
N GLN A 162 8.07 2.50 11.28
CA GLN A 162 9.07 3.52 11.57
C GLN A 162 10.45 3.16 11.04
N LYS A 163 10.91 1.91 11.27
CA LYS A 163 12.20 1.43 10.77
C LYS A 163 12.26 1.38 9.25
N MET A 164 11.16 0.98 8.63
CA MET A 164 11.03 0.84 7.19
C MET A 164 11.02 2.20 6.48
N ILE A 165 10.20 3.15 6.95
CA ILE A 165 9.98 4.43 6.27
C ILE A 165 11.29 5.22 6.09
N ASN A 166 12.23 5.08 7.01
CA ASN A 166 13.54 5.70 6.94
C ASN A 166 14.48 5.04 5.91
N ARG A 167 14.18 3.80 5.50
CA ARG A 167 15.04 3.01 4.59
C ARG A 167 14.54 2.93 3.18
N ILE A 168 13.22 3.01 2.94
CA ILE A 168 12.65 2.84 1.59
C ILE A 168 12.87 4.04 0.67
N ASN A 169 13.43 5.13 1.17
CA ASN A 169 13.83 6.35 0.48
C ASN A 169 12.94 6.73 -0.70
N PHE A 170 11.86 7.47 -0.44
CA PHE A 170 10.87 7.82 -1.47
C PHE A 170 11.24 9.07 -2.29
N ASN A 171 12.34 9.76 -1.99
CA ASN A 171 12.80 10.91 -2.77
C ASN A 171 13.40 10.50 -4.13
N PHE A 172 13.83 9.25 -4.27
CA PHE A 172 14.35 8.69 -5.52
C PHE A 172 13.34 7.70 -6.12
N PHE A 173 13.36 7.56 -7.44
CA PHE A 173 12.47 6.66 -8.19
C PHE A 173 10.98 6.97 -7.97
N PRO A 174 10.52 8.17 -8.33
CA PRO A 174 9.18 8.66 -7.97
C PRO A 174 8.03 7.86 -8.58
N ASP A 175 8.26 7.04 -9.62
CA ASP A 175 7.25 6.17 -10.24
C ASP A 175 7.14 4.79 -9.57
N ILE A 176 7.97 4.52 -8.56
CA ILE A 176 7.95 3.26 -7.82
C ILE A 176 7.07 3.39 -6.58
N TRP A 177 5.96 2.67 -6.58
CA TRP A 177 4.93 2.72 -5.56
C TRP A 177 5.39 2.16 -4.21
N MET A 178 4.73 2.61 -3.16
CA MET A 178 5.06 2.26 -1.79
C MET A 178 4.90 0.76 -1.50
N ASP A 179 3.86 0.12 -2.03
CA ASP A 179 3.65 -1.33 -1.90
C ASP A 179 4.85 -2.13 -2.39
N PHE A 180 5.38 -1.78 -3.57
CA PHE A 180 6.57 -2.42 -4.13
C PHE A 180 7.79 -2.23 -3.21
N ARG A 181 8.02 -1.00 -2.73
CA ARG A 181 9.14 -0.68 -1.81
C ARG A 181 9.03 -1.47 -0.51
N ILE A 182 7.83 -1.54 0.06
CA ILE A 182 7.52 -2.33 1.26
C ILE A 182 7.81 -3.81 1.01
N GLY A 183 7.31 -4.36 -0.09
CA GLY A 183 7.53 -5.76 -0.47
C GLY A 183 9.01 -6.12 -0.60
N ILE A 184 9.81 -5.29 -1.26
CA ILE A 184 11.26 -5.47 -1.38
C ILE A 184 11.95 -5.39 0.00
N TYR A 185 11.59 -4.39 0.82
CA TYR A 185 12.12 -4.28 2.18
C TYR A 185 11.82 -5.51 3.03
N LEU A 186 10.57 -5.98 3.05
CA LEU A 186 10.14 -7.13 3.83
C LEU A 186 10.80 -8.43 3.34
N LYS A 187 10.93 -8.61 2.04
CA LYS A 187 11.56 -9.81 1.47
C LYS A 187 13.06 -9.89 1.76
N TYR A 188 13.80 -8.81 1.54
CA TYR A 188 15.26 -8.86 1.49
C TYR A 188 15.95 -8.37 2.77
N ILE A 189 15.32 -7.48 3.53
CA ILE A 189 15.89 -6.96 4.77
C ILE A 189 15.28 -7.67 5.99
N LYS A 190 13.97 -7.65 6.10
CA LYS A 190 13.27 -8.16 7.28
C LYS A 190 13.09 -9.68 7.24
N LYS A 191 13.02 -10.27 6.05
CA LYS A 191 12.72 -11.69 5.80
C LYS A 191 11.40 -12.14 6.47
N ASP A 192 10.45 -11.21 6.62
CA ASP A 192 9.13 -11.37 7.24
C ASP A 192 8.04 -10.99 6.26
N PHE A 193 7.89 -11.78 5.19
CA PHE A 193 6.89 -11.59 4.16
C PHE A 193 5.77 -12.62 4.32
N TYR A 194 4.71 -12.24 5.01
CA TYR A 194 3.60 -13.13 5.33
C TYR A 194 2.30 -12.69 4.64
N ILE A 195 1.67 -13.62 3.92
CA ILE A 195 0.35 -13.41 3.31
C ILE A 195 -0.68 -14.24 4.08
N LEU A 196 -1.61 -13.55 4.73
CA LEU A 196 -2.80 -14.13 5.33
C LEU A 196 -3.73 -14.60 4.20
N ASN A 197 -4.01 -15.92 4.14
CA ASN A 197 -4.84 -16.50 3.07
C ASN A 197 -6.34 -16.20 3.27
N GLN A 198 -6.67 -14.92 3.38
CA GLN A 198 -8.04 -14.43 3.53
C GLN A 198 -8.25 -13.17 2.69
N ASN A 199 -9.37 -13.08 2.01
CA ASN A 199 -9.75 -11.91 1.21
C ASN A 199 -10.52 -10.93 2.11
N LEU A 200 -9.85 -9.87 2.59
CA LEU A 200 -10.37 -8.94 3.57
C LEU A 200 -10.45 -7.49 3.08
N THR A 201 -9.96 -7.22 1.88
CA THR A 201 -9.91 -5.88 1.25
C THR A 201 -10.62 -5.89 -0.08
N TYR A 202 -11.60 -5.03 -0.26
CA TYR A 202 -12.16 -4.74 -1.59
C TYR A 202 -11.25 -3.69 -2.25
N TYR A 203 -10.51 -4.14 -3.25
CA TYR A 203 -9.66 -3.30 -4.07
C TYR A 203 -10.43 -2.89 -5.32
N ARG A 204 -10.78 -1.60 -5.38
CA ARG A 204 -11.61 -1.08 -6.48
C ARG A 204 -10.82 -1.07 -7.79
N GLN A 205 -11.52 -1.42 -8.87
CA GLN A 205 -11.00 -1.40 -10.22
C GLN A 205 -11.84 -0.44 -11.07
N SER A 206 -11.25 0.66 -11.52
CA SER A 206 -11.87 1.61 -12.45
C SER A 206 -10.91 1.93 -13.59
N GLN A 207 -11.43 2.44 -14.70
CA GLN A 207 -10.60 2.88 -15.83
C GLN A 207 -9.77 4.13 -15.50
N GLU A 208 -10.17 4.88 -14.49
CA GLU A 208 -9.51 6.10 -14.02
C GLU A 208 -8.31 5.83 -13.10
N MET A 209 -8.06 4.55 -12.76
CA MET A 209 -6.93 4.20 -11.89
C MET A 209 -5.59 4.46 -12.58
N ILE A 210 -4.63 4.97 -11.83
CA ILE A 210 -3.27 5.21 -12.33
C ILE A 210 -2.62 3.91 -12.83
N SER A 211 -2.96 2.76 -12.24
CA SER A 211 -2.48 1.45 -12.67
C SER A 211 -2.94 1.05 -14.07
N SER A 212 -4.06 1.58 -14.56
CA SER A 212 -4.58 1.31 -15.91
C SER A 212 -3.66 1.84 -17.03
N ASN A 213 -2.82 2.83 -16.72
CA ASN A 213 -1.85 3.41 -17.65
C ASN A 213 -0.66 2.47 -17.93
N PHE A 214 -0.49 1.41 -17.14
CA PHE A 214 0.64 0.46 -17.27
C PHE A 214 0.15 -0.91 -17.72
N LYS A 215 -0.48 -0.96 -18.91
CA LYS A 215 -0.90 -2.23 -19.52
C LYS A 215 0.32 -3.14 -19.72
N PHE A 216 0.17 -4.42 -19.43
CA PHE A 216 1.23 -5.41 -19.60
C PHE A 216 1.90 -5.28 -20.99
N SER A 217 3.22 -5.31 -21.01
CA SER A 217 4.05 -5.21 -22.22
C SER A 217 3.98 -3.88 -22.99
N SER A 218 3.28 -2.86 -22.51
CA SER A 218 3.33 -1.51 -23.11
C SER A 218 4.69 -0.83 -22.86
N SER A 219 5.02 0.22 -23.62
CA SER A 219 6.25 1.01 -23.40
C SER A 219 6.29 1.60 -21.98
N ALA A 220 5.18 2.09 -21.48
CA ALA A 220 5.06 2.60 -20.10
C ALA A 220 5.32 1.50 -19.06
N TRP A 221 4.83 0.28 -19.31
CA TRP A 221 5.11 -0.88 -18.45
C TRP A 221 6.59 -1.25 -18.41
N TRP A 222 7.27 -1.30 -19.57
CA TRP A 222 8.69 -1.59 -19.64
C TRP A 222 9.55 -0.50 -19.01
N LYS A 223 9.23 0.78 -19.22
CA LYS A 223 9.90 1.91 -18.56
C LYS A 223 9.79 1.82 -17.04
N ARG A 224 8.59 1.56 -16.52
CA ARG A 224 8.36 1.36 -15.08
C ARG A 224 9.12 0.16 -14.53
N ARG A 225 9.17 -0.96 -15.29
CA ARG A 225 9.91 -2.16 -14.90
C ARG A 225 11.42 -1.90 -14.82
N LYS A 226 11.97 -1.12 -15.75
CA LYS A 226 13.38 -0.67 -15.70
C LYS A 226 13.64 0.16 -14.44
N GLN A 227 12.76 1.10 -14.10
CA GLN A 227 12.89 1.86 -12.86
C GLN A 227 12.82 0.97 -11.63
N ALA A 228 11.96 -0.06 -11.62
CA ALA A 228 11.90 -1.03 -10.52
C ALA A 228 13.23 -1.78 -10.34
N HIS A 229 13.88 -2.21 -11.41
CA HIS A 229 15.23 -2.80 -11.35
C HIS A 229 16.28 -1.80 -10.82
N HIS A 230 16.24 -0.54 -11.28
CA HIS A 230 17.15 0.50 -10.79
C HIS A 230 16.94 0.77 -9.29
N TYR A 231 15.66 0.83 -8.84
CA TYR A 231 15.35 0.96 -7.42
C TYR A 231 15.90 -0.21 -6.61
N VAL A 232 15.71 -1.46 -7.05
CA VAL A 232 16.22 -2.63 -6.33
C VAL A 232 17.75 -2.65 -6.29
N LYS A 233 18.42 -2.32 -7.41
CA LYS A 233 19.87 -2.19 -7.44
C LYS A 233 20.37 -1.15 -6.43
N TYR A 234 19.77 0.05 -6.42
CA TYR A 234 20.08 1.11 -5.47
C TYR A 234 19.81 0.66 -4.03
N PHE A 235 18.65 0.06 -3.77
CA PHE A 235 18.25 -0.42 -2.45
C PHE A 235 19.20 -1.51 -1.92
N PHE A 236 19.63 -2.44 -2.76
CA PHE A 236 20.59 -3.48 -2.43
C PHE A 236 21.96 -2.89 -2.09
N PHE A 237 22.45 -1.97 -2.92
CA PHE A 237 23.71 -1.26 -2.66
C PHE A 237 23.68 -0.56 -1.29
N LYS A 238 22.62 0.19 -0.98
CA LYS A 238 22.47 0.89 0.31
C LYS A 238 22.34 -0.03 1.52
N ASN A 239 22.01 -1.28 1.34
CA ASN A 239 21.83 -2.26 2.41
C ASN A 239 22.88 -3.39 2.38
N ASN A 240 23.97 -3.24 1.63
CA ASN A 240 25.05 -4.22 1.49
C ASN A 240 24.56 -5.61 1.04
N ILE A 241 23.57 -5.65 0.13
CA ILE A 241 23.04 -6.88 -0.46
C ILE A 241 23.63 -7.01 -1.86
N GLN A 242 24.17 -8.18 -2.17
CA GLN A 242 24.67 -8.46 -3.52
C GLN A 242 23.51 -8.45 -4.53
N HIS A 243 23.64 -7.64 -5.58
CA HIS A 243 22.68 -7.60 -6.67
C HIS A 243 23.05 -8.62 -7.74
N VAL A 244 22.14 -9.56 -8.03
CA VAL A 244 22.28 -10.55 -9.08
C VAL A 244 21.47 -10.13 -10.30
N LYS A 245 22.12 -10.05 -11.46
CA LYS A 245 21.45 -9.85 -12.75
C LYS A 245 20.73 -11.14 -13.13
N ASN A 246 19.41 -11.09 -13.25
CA ASN A 246 18.60 -12.24 -13.68
C ASN A 246 18.07 -12.03 -15.11
N LEU A 247 17.47 -13.05 -15.69
CA LEU A 247 16.90 -12.99 -17.05
C LEU A 247 15.89 -11.86 -17.23
N ASP A 248 15.07 -11.58 -16.20
CA ASP A 248 14.11 -10.50 -16.23
C ASP A 248 14.79 -9.11 -16.32
N TYR A 249 15.90 -8.92 -15.63
CA TYR A 249 16.73 -7.70 -15.74
C TYR A 249 17.29 -7.53 -17.15
N LEU A 250 17.83 -8.61 -17.73
CA LEU A 250 18.40 -8.57 -19.09
C LEU A 250 17.32 -8.27 -20.13
N LEU A 251 16.18 -8.98 -20.06
CA LEU A 251 15.04 -8.74 -20.95
C LEU A 251 14.50 -7.31 -20.82
N THR A 252 14.39 -6.81 -19.59
CA THR A 252 13.91 -5.45 -19.35
C THR A 252 14.82 -4.41 -19.98
N ASN A 253 16.14 -4.56 -19.87
CA ASN A 253 17.09 -3.64 -20.51
C ASN A 253 17.05 -3.73 -22.03
N PHE A 254 16.98 -4.96 -22.58
CA PHE A 254 16.84 -5.19 -24.00
C PHE A 254 15.59 -4.51 -24.57
N MET A 255 14.42 -4.74 -23.97
CA MET A 255 13.17 -4.11 -24.42
C MET A 255 13.23 -2.57 -24.34
N ASN A 256 13.83 -2.02 -23.28
CA ASN A 256 13.97 -0.57 -23.14
C ASN A 256 15.01 0.07 -24.07
N TYR A 257 15.85 -0.71 -24.75
CA TYR A 257 16.73 -0.21 -25.81
C TYR A 257 15.93 0.24 -27.04
N PHE A 258 14.87 -0.50 -27.37
CA PHE A 258 13.98 -0.21 -28.51
C PHE A 258 12.84 0.77 -28.18
N ILE A 259 12.59 1.06 -26.91
CA ILE A 259 11.54 1.97 -26.47
C ILE A 259 12.16 3.36 -26.28
N ARG A 260 12.06 4.18 -27.27
CA ARG A 260 12.45 5.60 -27.22
C ARG A 260 11.37 6.46 -26.55
#